data_22852660285b2a34c203e7dfeba9457e
#
_entry.id   22852660285b2a34c203e7dfeba9457e
#
_cell.length_a   1.000
_cell.length_b   1.000
_cell.length_c   1.000
_cell.angle_alpha   90.00
_cell.angle_beta   90.00
_cell.angle_gamma   90.00
#
_symmetry.space_group_name_H-M   'P 1'
#
loop_
_entity.id
_entity.type
_entity.pdbx_description
1 polymer ?
#
loop_
_entity_poly.entity_id
_entity_poly.type
_entity_poly.pdbx_seq_one_letter_code
_entity_poly.pdbx_strand_id
1 'polypeptide(L)'
;GTLILKGGTTTSCLSAILTGSPLRLCGRVTCRGAVANLKESSNPHTVLLSRQGIRSLDGLERDAFLKFGPECVLVTGANLIDCSGGAALLAGSPGGGSYGAALSAIETEGIRVLIAAGTEKLTSGNISSAVALSQRKHVSASHGMACGLLPLAGEVITELDAISMLAPVKSVLIGKGGIQGAEGGSLIQVWGADRDVDAIWTLAGQCSTRPLGGCEESLLECRPGASGCREHLSCVYRGQHAHGYA
;
A
#
# COMPACT_ATOMS: atom_id res chain seq x y z
N GLY A 1 14.36 -8.05 17.41
CA GLY A 1 14.00 -8.06 16.00
C GLY A 1 13.98 -6.67 15.42
N THR A 2 14.01 -6.57 14.15
CA THR A 2 13.98 -5.32 13.38
C THR A 2 12.69 -5.29 12.55
N LEU A 3 11.96 -4.18 12.59
CA LEU A 3 10.74 -3.97 11.84
C LEU A 3 10.93 -2.81 10.86
N ILE A 4 10.60 -3.05 9.60
CA ILE A 4 10.59 -2.00 8.57
C ILE A 4 9.13 -1.75 8.17
N LEU A 5 8.72 -0.50 8.16
CA LEU A 5 7.41 -0.08 7.68
C LEU A 5 7.59 0.76 6.42
N LYS A 6 7.01 0.29 5.30
CA LYS A 6 7.01 1.03 4.04
C LYS A 6 5.70 1.78 3.86
N GLY A 7 5.78 3.04 3.46
CA GLY A 7 4.63 3.93 3.31
C GLY A 7 3.50 3.40 2.43
N GLY A 8 2.33 3.39 3.00
CA GLY A 8 1.03 3.05 2.46
C GLY A 8 -0.02 3.47 3.47
N THR A 9 -1.29 3.55 3.12
CA THR A 9 -2.35 4.00 4.05
C THR A 9 -2.41 3.13 5.32
N THR A 10 -2.43 1.81 5.16
CA THR A 10 -2.47 0.85 6.27
C THR A 10 -1.20 0.89 7.12
N THR A 11 -0.04 0.87 6.49
CA THR A 11 1.26 0.91 7.20
C THR A 11 1.53 2.25 7.85
N SER A 12 0.97 3.34 7.34
CA SER A 12 1.01 4.65 7.99
C SER A 12 0.18 4.68 9.27
N CYS A 13 -1.01 4.05 9.29
CA CYS A 13 -1.78 3.86 10.53
C CYS A 13 -0.98 3.03 11.54
N LEU A 14 -0.35 1.95 11.10
CA LEU A 14 0.50 1.12 11.96
C LEU A 14 1.68 1.93 12.52
N SER A 15 2.36 2.73 11.69
CA SER A 15 3.43 3.62 12.14
C SER A 15 2.95 4.61 13.18
N ALA A 16 1.81 5.26 12.95
CA ALA A 16 1.24 6.21 13.92
C ALA A 16 0.93 5.55 15.27
N ILE A 17 0.46 4.30 15.28
CA ILE A 17 0.21 3.54 16.52
C ILE A 17 1.53 3.20 17.23
N LEU A 18 2.56 2.76 16.51
CA LEU A 18 3.81 2.27 17.09
C LEU A 18 4.80 3.39 17.46
N THR A 19 4.76 4.49 16.73
CA THR A 19 5.79 5.54 16.82
C THR A 19 5.24 6.92 17.14
N GLY A 20 3.92 7.10 17.13
CA GLY A 20 3.27 8.42 17.24
C GLY A 20 3.31 9.24 15.95
N SER A 21 3.91 8.74 14.86
CA SER A 21 4.08 9.51 13.62
C SER A 21 3.60 8.72 12.39
N PRO A 22 2.77 9.34 11.53
CA PRO A 22 2.35 8.72 10.27
C PRO A 22 3.49 8.72 9.25
N LEU A 23 3.41 7.83 8.25
CA LEU A 23 4.34 7.79 7.12
C LEU A 23 3.86 8.69 5.98
N ARG A 24 4.81 9.14 5.17
CA ARG A 24 4.55 9.85 3.92
C ARG A 24 4.06 8.86 2.86
N LEU A 25 2.99 9.22 2.14
CA LEU A 25 2.53 8.51 0.96
C LEU A 25 3.19 9.10 -0.29
N CYS A 26 3.65 8.27 -1.21
CA CYS A 26 4.25 8.74 -2.47
C CYS A 26 3.22 8.90 -3.59
N GLY A 27 2.16 8.10 -3.57
CA GLY A 27 1.08 8.14 -4.54
C GLY A 27 -0.13 7.36 -4.08
N ARG A 28 -1.22 7.53 -4.80
CA ARG A 28 -2.51 6.88 -4.52
C ARG A 28 -3.38 6.84 -5.76
N VAL A 29 -4.46 6.08 -5.67
CA VAL A 29 -5.54 6.09 -6.68
C VAL A 29 -6.65 7.00 -6.19
N THR A 30 -7.10 7.91 -7.03
CA THR A 30 -8.22 8.84 -6.79
C THR A 30 -9.16 8.84 -8.00
N CYS A 31 -10.19 9.67 -7.99
CA CYS A 31 -11.04 9.88 -9.17
C CYS A 31 -10.27 10.40 -10.40
N ARG A 32 -9.05 10.92 -10.20
CA ARG A 32 -8.13 11.33 -11.28
C ARG A 32 -7.17 10.21 -11.71
N GLY A 33 -7.40 8.96 -11.30
CA GLY A 33 -6.53 7.83 -11.59
C GLY A 33 -5.36 7.71 -10.62
N ALA A 34 -4.25 7.14 -11.08
CA ALA A 34 -3.04 7.02 -10.28
C ALA A 34 -2.30 8.36 -10.23
N VAL A 35 -2.24 8.97 -9.06
CA VAL A 35 -1.65 10.30 -8.86
C VAL A 35 -0.51 10.25 -7.84
N ALA A 36 0.48 11.11 -8.03
CA ALA A 36 1.53 11.36 -7.05
C ALA A 36 1.10 12.48 -6.09
N ASN A 37 1.87 12.70 -5.04
CA ASN A 37 1.65 13.81 -4.14
C ASN A 37 2.12 15.12 -4.75
N LEU A 38 1.48 16.21 -4.35
CA LEU A 38 1.86 17.57 -4.78
C LEU A 38 3.17 18.01 -4.13
N LYS A 39 3.35 17.69 -2.86
CA LYS A 39 4.40 18.26 -2.02
C LYS A 39 5.11 17.17 -1.24
N GLU A 40 6.41 17.29 -1.13
CA GLU A 40 7.19 16.46 -0.24
C GLU A 40 6.90 16.84 1.22
N SER A 41 6.78 15.85 2.06
CA SER A 41 6.63 15.99 3.50
C SER A 41 7.96 15.63 4.19
N SER A 42 8.19 16.21 5.35
CA SER A 42 9.31 15.84 6.21
C SER A 42 9.18 14.43 6.80
N ASN A 43 7.97 13.88 6.82
CA ASN A 43 7.74 12.52 7.28
C ASN A 43 8.39 11.50 6.32
N PRO A 44 9.07 10.48 6.87
CA PRO A 44 9.67 9.44 6.03
C PRO A 44 8.63 8.58 5.33
N HIS A 45 9.00 8.05 4.16
CA HIS A 45 8.22 7.04 3.46
C HIS A 45 8.50 5.62 3.97
N THR A 46 9.75 5.37 4.35
CA THR A 46 10.18 4.06 4.88
C THR A 46 10.92 4.26 6.19
N VAL A 47 10.51 3.55 7.23
CA VAL A 47 11.14 3.63 8.56
C VAL A 47 11.58 2.26 9.03
N LEU A 48 12.71 2.26 9.71
CA LEU A 48 13.26 1.17 10.48
C LEU A 48 12.97 1.39 11.96
N LEU A 49 12.35 0.42 12.60
CA LEU A 49 12.16 0.33 14.04
C LEU A 49 13.06 -0.76 14.61
N SER A 50 13.89 -0.44 15.56
CA SER A 50 14.80 -1.38 16.22
C SER A 50 14.97 -1.03 17.70
N ARG A 51 15.74 -1.82 18.44
CA ARG A 51 16.10 -1.49 19.82
C ARG A 51 16.91 -0.18 19.95
N GLN A 52 17.52 0.27 18.86
CA GLN A 52 18.31 1.51 18.81
C GLN A 52 17.44 2.75 18.52
N GLY A 53 16.14 2.55 18.30
CA GLY A 53 15.18 3.61 17.99
C GLY A 53 14.63 3.54 16.58
N ILE A 54 14.09 4.67 16.12
CA ILE A 54 13.42 4.83 14.82
C ILE A 54 14.36 5.59 13.89
N ARG A 55 14.50 5.09 12.65
CA ARG A 55 15.35 5.71 11.61
C ARG A 55 14.65 5.69 10.26
N SER A 56 14.76 6.79 9.51
CA SER A 56 14.36 6.82 8.10
C SER A 56 15.32 5.98 7.24
N LEU A 57 14.74 5.27 6.27
CA LEU A 57 15.47 4.56 5.22
C LEU A 57 15.32 5.24 3.86
N ASP A 58 14.65 6.39 3.77
CA ASP A 58 14.43 7.08 2.50
C ASP A 58 15.76 7.40 1.80
N GLY A 59 15.85 7.02 0.52
CA GLY A 59 17.04 7.20 -0.29
C GLY A 59 18.18 6.21 -0.01
N LEU A 60 18.03 5.33 0.95
CA LEU A 60 19.03 4.33 1.36
C LEU A 60 18.54 2.89 1.19
N GLU A 61 17.35 2.71 0.61
CA GLU A 61 16.62 1.44 0.67
C GLU A 61 17.47 0.28 0.17
N ARG A 62 18.07 0.39 -1.01
CA ARG A 62 18.88 -0.71 -1.57
C ARG A 62 20.01 -1.14 -0.63
N ASP A 63 20.86 -0.20 -0.23
CA ASP A 63 22.05 -0.50 0.56
C ASP A 63 21.73 -0.87 2.00
N ALA A 64 20.59 -0.35 2.51
CA ALA A 64 20.10 -0.71 3.82
C ALA A 64 19.56 -2.14 3.84
N PHE A 65 18.78 -2.52 2.84
CA PHE A 65 18.17 -3.86 2.78
C PHE A 65 19.19 -4.98 2.62
N LEU A 66 20.33 -4.75 1.96
CA LEU A 66 21.45 -5.69 1.90
C LEU A 66 22.08 -6.04 3.27
N LYS A 67 21.76 -5.27 4.32
CA LYS A 67 22.28 -5.48 5.69
C LYS A 67 21.31 -6.23 6.59
N PHE A 68 20.12 -6.53 6.11
CA PHE A 68 19.08 -7.22 6.86
C PHE A 68 18.92 -8.65 6.33
N GLY A 69 18.43 -9.53 7.18
CA GLY A 69 18.18 -10.93 6.88
C GLY A 69 16.89 -11.44 7.52
N PRO A 70 16.78 -12.75 7.80
CA PRO A 70 15.56 -13.38 8.30
C PRO A 70 15.03 -12.86 9.65
N GLU A 71 15.86 -12.18 10.42
CA GLU A 71 15.49 -11.53 11.69
C GLU A 71 14.71 -10.22 11.49
N CYS A 72 14.66 -9.73 10.24
CA CYS A 72 13.97 -8.51 9.87
C CYS A 72 12.59 -8.81 9.28
N VAL A 73 11.60 -8.04 9.70
CA VAL A 73 10.24 -8.07 9.14
C VAL A 73 9.97 -6.76 8.41
N LEU A 74 9.64 -6.85 7.13
CA LEU A 74 9.14 -5.74 6.33
C LEU A 74 7.62 -5.81 6.28
N VAL A 75 6.93 -4.76 6.70
CA VAL A 75 5.49 -4.61 6.51
C VAL A 75 5.23 -3.60 5.40
N THR A 76 4.47 -4.02 4.40
CA THR A 76 4.05 -3.19 3.26
C THR A 76 2.56 -3.37 2.98
N GLY A 77 1.95 -2.46 2.24
CA GLY A 77 0.63 -2.68 1.65
C GLY A 77 0.75 -3.30 0.26
N ALA A 78 -0.40 -3.55 -0.37
CA ALA A 78 -0.50 -3.86 -1.80
C ALA A 78 -1.54 -2.97 -2.45
N ASN A 79 -1.51 -2.87 -3.79
CA ASN A 79 -2.55 -2.23 -4.59
C ASN A 79 -3.46 -3.25 -5.26
N LEU A 80 -3.02 -4.49 -5.39
CA LEU A 80 -3.76 -5.60 -5.97
C LEU A 80 -3.36 -6.88 -5.25
N ILE A 81 -4.34 -7.73 -4.93
CA ILE A 81 -4.14 -9.08 -4.38
C ILE A 81 -5.04 -10.08 -5.11
N ASP A 82 -4.69 -11.36 -5.12
CA ASP A 82 -5.53 -12.43 -5.67
C ASP A 82 -5.81 -13.55 -4.65
N CYS A 83 -6.73 -14.44 -5.02
CA CYS A 83 -7.14 -15.56 -4.15
C CYS A 83 -6.04 -16.62 -3.92
N SER A 84 -4.95 -16.59 -4.68
CA SER A 84 -3.81 -17.50 -4.49
C SER A 84 -2.74 -16.95 -3.54
N GLY A 85 -2.96 -15.78 -2.93
CA GLY A 85 -2.00 -15.10 -2.09
C GLY A 85 -0.99 -14.24 -2.87
N GLY A 86 -1.21 -14.06 -4.16
CA GLY A 86 -0.43 -13.13 -4.97
C GLY A 86 -0.74 -11.68 -4.60
N ALA A 87 0.28 -10.82 -4.64
CA ALA A 87 0.15 -9.40 -4.37
C ALA A 87 1.04 -8.55 -5.27
N ALA A 88 0.64 -7.30 -5.52
CA ALA A 88 1.44 -6.37 -6.30
C ALA A 88 1.23 -4.91 -5.87
N LEU A 89 2.27 -4.11 -6.09
CA LEU A 89 2.27 -2.65 -5.92
C LEU A 89 2.18 -1.94 -7.26
N LEU A 90 1.43 -0.85 -7.32
CA LEU A 90 1.46 0.09 -8.44
C LEU A 90 2.78 0.87 -8.45
N ALA A 91 3.43 0.91 -9.60
CA ALA A 91 4.71 1.57 -9.81
C ALA A 91 4.60 2.60 -10.94
N GLY A 92 4.44 3.88 -10.58
CA GLY A 92 4.44 5.01 -11.51
C GLY A 92 5.83 5.58 -11.80
N SER A 93 6.79 5.38 -10.91
CA SER A 93 8.18 5.83 -11.06
C SER A 93 9.03 4.84 -11.87
N PRO A 94 10.13 5.31 -12.51
CA PRO A 94 11.09 4.44 -13.19
C PRO A 94 11.61 3.33 -12.28
N GLY A 95 11.67 2.10 -12.80
CA GLY A 95 12.18 0.94 -12.05
C GLY A 95 11.39 0.56 -10.80
N GLY A 96 10.21 1.16 -10.58
CA GLY A 96 9.40 0.92 -9.37
C GLY A 96 9.81 1.78 -8.17
N GLY A 97 10.62 2.81 -8.39
CA GLY A 97 11.09 3.70 -7.33
C GLY A 97 11.97 2.98 -6.31
N SER A 98 11.96 3.47 -5.08
CA SER A 98 12.79 2.96 -3.99
C SER A 98 12.55 1.48 -3.67
N TYR A 99 11.28 1.06 -3.66
CA TYR A 99 10.97 -0.35 -3.43
C TYR A 99 11.48 -1.26 -4.55
N GLY A 100 11.31 -0.85 -5.82
CA GLY A 100 11.86 -1.60 -6.95
C GLY A 100 13.39 -1.73 -6.86
N ALA A 101 14.07 -0.69 -6.41
CA ALA A 101 15.52 -0.72 -6.19
C ALA A 101 15.95 -1.69 -5.06
N ALA A 102 15.12 -1.86 -4.05
CA ALA A 102 15.37 -2.74 -2.91
C ALA A 102 14.89 -4.19 -3.13
N LEU A 103 14.06 -4.44 -4.15
CA LEU A 103 13.36 -5.71 -4.34
C LEU A 103 14.31 -6.91 -4.35
N SER A 104 15.41 -6.83 -5.10
CA SER A 104 16.38 -7.93 -5.16
C SER A 104 16.98 -8.26 -3.79
N ALA A 105 17.31 -7.24 -2.99
CA ALA A 105 17.84 -7.46 -1.65
C ALA A 105 16.77 -8.06 -0.72
N ILE A 106 15.53 -7.60 -0.79
CA ILE A 106 14.42 -8.15 0.00
C ILE A 106 14.27 -9.65 -0.28
N GLU A 107 14.30 -10.04 -1.55
CA GLU A 107 14.10 -11.42 -2.01
C GLU A 107 15.32 -12.32 -1.68
N THR A 108 16.55 -11.82 -1.90
CA THR A 108 17.76 -12.66 -1.80
C THR A 108 18.31 -12.77 -0.38
N GLU A 109 18.12 -11.75 0.46
CA GLU A 109 18.63 -11.75 1.84
C GLU A 109 17.68 -12.41 2.84
N GLY A 110 16.49 -12.85 2.38
CA GLY A 110 15.53 -13.61 3.19
C GLY A 110 14.76 -12.76 4.21
N ILE A 111 14.55 -11.48 3.91
CA ILE A 111 13.73 -10.59 4.74
C ILE A 111 12.28 -11.09 4.71
N ARG A 112 11.68 -11.31 5.89
CA ARG A 112 10.29 -11.71 5.98
C ARG A 112 9.37 -10.54 5.61
N VAL A 113 8.51 -10.73 4.59
CA VAL A 113 7.58 -9.71 4.12
C VAL A 113 6.15 -10.04 4.55
N LEU A 114 5.52 -9.11 5.27
CA LEU A 114 4.09 -9.11 5.59
C LEU A 114 3.39 -8.06 4.74
N ILE A 115 2.37 -8.48 4.02
CA ILE A 115 1.62 -7.64 3.08
C ILE A 115 0.23 -7.38 3.67
N ALA A 116 0.06 -6.25 4.36
CA ALA A 116 -1.21 -5.85 4.92
C ALA A 116 -2.09 -5.19 3.84
N ALA A 117 -3.08 -5.90 3.34
CA ALA A 117 -3.93 -5.43 2.25
C ALA A 117 -5.40 -5.77 2.53
N GLY A 118 -6.25 -4.76 2.42
CA GLY A 118 -7.69 -4.96 2.57
C GLY A 118 -8.29 -5.74 1.39
N THR A 119 -9.35 -6.46 1.66
CA THR A 119 -10.08 -7.27 0.66
C THR A 119 -10.65 -6.42 -0.48
N GLU A 120 -10.74 -5.09 -0.34
CA GLU A 120 -11.12 -4.18 -1.42
C GLU A 120 -10.17 -4.22 -2.61
N LYS A 121 -8.96 -4.74 -2.42
CA LYS A 121 -7.93 -4.89 -3.45
C LYS A 121 -7.91 -6.25 -4.13
N LEU A 122 -8.85 -7.12 -3.76
CA LEU A 122 -8.95 -8.45 -4.33
C LEU A 122 -9.41 -8.37 -5.80
N THR A 123 -8.64 -9.00 -6.68
CA THR A 123 -9.01 -9.20 -8.09
C THR A 123 -9.48 -10.62 -8.34
N SER A 124 -10.38 -10.80 -9.30
CA SER A 124 -10.74 -12.13 -9.83
C SER A 124 -9.67 -12.68 -10.79
N GLY A 125 -8.72 -11.86 -11.22
CA GLY A 125 -7.60 -12.24 -12.07
C GLY A 125 -6.42 -12.77 -11.26
N ASN A 126 -5.37 -13.17 -11.98
CA ASN A 126 -4.11 -13.66 -11.41
C ASN A 126 -3.06 -12.53 -11.44
N ILE A 127 -2.33 -12.35 -10.34
CA ILE A 127 -1.30 -11.30 -10.20
C ILE A 127 -0.19 -11.45 -11.22
N SER A 128 0.29 -12.66 -11.49
CA SER A 128 1.36 -12.88 -12.47
C SER A 128 0.96 -12.40 -13.87
N SER A 129 -0.28 -12.69 -14.28
CA SER A 129 -0.84 -12.20 -15.55
C SER A 129 -0.99 -10.69 -15.56
N ALA A 130 -1.48 -10.10 -14.48
CA ALA A 130 -1.62 -8.65 -14.35
C ALA A 130 -0.25 -7.95 -14.44
N VAL A 131 0.77 -8.48 -13.78
CA VAL A 131 2.16 -7.98 -13.82
C VAL A 131 2.72 -8.05 -15.24
N ALA A 132 2.53 -9.17 -15.94
CA ALA A 132 3.03 -9.35 -17.31
C ALA A 132 2.43 -8.36 -18.32
N LEU A 133 1.17 -7.97 -18.11
CA LEU A 133 0.44 -7.08 -19.00
C LEU A 133 0.55 -5.60 -18.63
N SER A 134 0.83 -5.27 -17.37
CA SER A 134 0.85 -3.89 -16.87
C SER A 134 2.23 -3.24 -17.03
N GLN A 135 2.56 -2.78 -18.22
CA GLN A 135 3.85 -2.17 -18.52
C GLN A 135 3.70 -0.68 -18.77
N ARG A 136 4.18 0.17 -17.86
CA ARG A 136 4.00 1.63 -17.88
C ARG A 136 4.41 2.33 -19.20
N LYS A 137 5.38 1.77 -19.92
CA LYS A 137 5.85 2.33 -21.22
C LYS A 137 4.96 1.96 -22.40
N HIS A 138 4.08 0.99 -22.26
CA HIS A 138 3.14 0.60 -23.30
C HIS A 138 1.80 1.34 -23.22
N VAL A 139 1.62 2.16 -22.19
CA VAL A 139 0.39 2.95 -22.02
C VAL A 139 0.45 4.22 -22.86
N SER A 140 -0.48 4.39 -23.78
CA SER A 140 -0.55 5.57 -24.64
C SER A 140 -1.16 6.78 -23.94
N ALA A 141 -2.19 6.57 -23.11
CA ALA A 141 -2.84 7.61 -22.30
C ALA A 141 -3.33 7.03 -20.96
N SER A 142 -3.26 7.84 -19.90
CA SER A 142 -3.67 7.43 -18.57
C SER A 142 -4.29 8.61 -17.82
N HIS A 143 -5.39 8.36 -17.13
CA HIS A 143 -5.85 9.23 -16.05
C HIS A 143 -4.84 9.15 -14.90
N GLY A 144 -4.16 10.26 -14.61
CA GLY A 144 -2.98 10.25 -13.75
C GLY A 144 -1.76 9.66 -14.47
N MET A 145 -0.84 9.07 -13.73
CA MET A 145 0.40 8.48 -14.27
C MET A 145 0.18 7.04 -14.74
N ALA A 146 0.80 6.68 -15.85
CA ALA A 146 0.88 5.28 -16.26
C ALA A 146 1.69 4.47 -15.24
N CYS A 147 1.12 3.37 -14.78
CA CYS A 147 1.75 2.48 -13.81
C CYS A 147 2.04 1.10 -14.43
N GLY A 148 3.12 0.48 -13.97
CA GLY A 148 3.30 -0.96 -14.02
C GLY A 148 2.95 -1.56 -12.67
N LEU A 149 3.07 -2.88 -12.55
CA LEU A 149 2.94 -3.61 -11.31
C LEU A 149 4.29 -4.23 -10.91
N LEU A 150 4.64 -4.08 -9.64
CA LEU A 150 5.73 -4.81 -9.00
C LEU A 150 5.14 -5.97 -8.21
N PRO A 151 5.48 -7.23 -8.53
CA PRO A 151 5.06 -8.36 -7.73
C PRO A 151 5.68 -8.28 -6.34
N LEU A 152 4.97 -8.76 -5.35
CA LEU A 152 5.44 -8.88 -3.98
C LEU A 152 5.49 -10.35 -3.60
N ALA A 153 6.64 -10.82 -3.11
CA ALA A 153 6.74 -12.09 -2.43
C ALA A 153 6.60 -11.84 -0.92
N GLY A 154 5.63 -12.51 -0.29
CA GLY A 154 5.35 -12.35 1.13
C GLY A 154 4.01 -12.92 1.53
N GLU A 155 3.73 -12.84 2.81
CA GLU A 155 2.48 -13.31 3.41
C GLU A 155 1.43 -12.20 3.35
N VAL A 156 0.34 -12.45 2.61
CA VAL A 156 -0.79 -11.51 2.54
C VAL A 156 -1.66 -11.69 3.78
N ILE A 157 -1.93 -10.59 4.46
CA ILE A 157 -2.82 -10.52 5.63
C ILE A 157 -3.97 -9.57 5.29
N THR A 158 -5.16 -10.13 5.22
CA THR A 158 -6.42 -9.40 5.02
C THR A 158 -7.15 -9.18 6.34
N GLU A 159 -8.30 -8.50 6.30
CA GLU A 159 -9.19 -8.36 7.47
C GLU A 159 -9.66 -9.73 7.99
N LEU A 160 -9.91 -10.70 7.10
CA LEU A 160 -10.36 -12.03 7.49
C LEU A 160 -9.27 -12.80 8.25
N ASP A 161 -8.03 -12.69 7.78
CA ASP A 161 -6.87 -13.28 8.45
C ASP A 161 -6.66 -12.62 9.82
N ALA A 162 -6.71 -11.29 9.88
CA ALA A 162 -6.57 -10.54 11.12
C ALA A 162 -7.64 -10.92 12.15
N ILE A 163 -8.91 -11.03 11.75
CA ILE A 163 -10.00 -11.45 12.61
C ILE A 163 -9.73 -12.83 13.21
N SER A 164 -9.30 -13.79 12.39
CA SER A 164 -9.01 -15.17 12.83
C SER A 164 -7.79 -15.26 13.76
N MET A 165 -6.81 -14.35 13.59
CA MET A 165 -5.63 -14.25 14.46
C MET A 165 -5.94 -13.61 15.83
N LEU A 166 -6.92 -12.70 15.88
CA LEU A 166 -7.25 -11.92 17.06
C LEU A 166 -8.22 -12.61 18.01
N ALA A 167 -9.10 -13.47 17.49
CA ALA A 167 -10.05 -14.24 18.30
C ALA A 167 -10.40 -15.57 17.64
N PRO A 168 -10.79 -16.59 18.41
CA PRO A 168 -11.21 -17.90 17.90
C PRO A 168 -12.64 -17.84 17.33
N VAL A 169 -12.83 -17.03 16.30
CA VAL A 169 -14.09 -16.84 15.59
C VAL A 169 -13.97 -17.28 14.13
N LYS A 170 -15.10 -17.52 13.50
CA LYS A 170 -15.19 -17.69 12.05
C LYS A 170 -15.66 -16.38 11.42
N SER A 171 -15.15 -16.06 10.24
CA SER A 171 -15.54 -14.88 9.51
C SER A 171 -15.70 -15.18 8.02
N VAL A 172 -16.58 -14.43 7.35
CA VAL A 172 -16.79 -14.52 5.91
C VAL A 172 -17.12 -13.15 5.33
N LEU A 173 -16.54 -12.85 4.18
CA LEU A 173 -16.89 -11.70 3.38
C LEU A 173 -18.19 -11.97 2.64
N ILE A 174 -19.25 -11.20 2.92
CA ILE A 174 -20.58 -11.37 2.32
C ILE A 174 -20.99 -10.24 1.38
N GLY A 175 -20.21 -9.17 1.31
CA GLY A 175 -20.47 -8.05 0.39
C GLY A 175 -19.28 -7.12 0.29
N LYS A 176 -19.18 -6.46 -0.87
CA LYS A 176 -18.15 -5.43 -1.15
C LYS A 176 -18.79 -4.28 -1.92
N GLY A 177 -18.22 -3.12 -1.79
CA GLY A 177 -18.69 -1.91 -2.45
C GLY A 177 -19.02 -0.83 -1.44
N GLY A 178 -20.04 -0.06 -1.73
CA GLY A 178 -20.50 1.03 -0.87
C GLY A 178 -20.66 2.32 -1.64
N ILE A 179 -21.37 3.26 -1.04
CA ILE A 179 -21.61 4.61 -1.58
C ILE A 179 -21.53 5.61 -0.40
N GLN A 180 -21.42 6.89 -0.73
CA GLN A 180 -21.49 7.98 0.25
C GLN A 180 -20.47 7.84 1.40
N GLY A 181 -19.20 7.60 1.05
CA GLY A 181 -18.10 7.46 2.00
C GLY A 181 -17.80 6.02 2.42
N ALA A 182 -18.56 5.04 1.91
CA ALA A 182 -18.32 3.62 2.13
C ALA A 182 -17.71 2.91 0.89
N GLU A 183 -17.24 3.69 -0.09
CA GLU A 183 -16.61 3.16 -1.30
C GLU A 183 -15.39 2.30 -0.96
N GLY A 184 -15.36 1.07 -1.47
CA GLY A 184 -14.34 0.07 -1.14
C GLY A 184 -14.59 -0.67 0.18
N GLY A 185 -15.72 -0.42 0.84
CA GLY A 185 -16.09 -1.11 2.08
C GLY A 185 -16.28 -2.61 1.89
N SER A 186 -16.07 -3.35 2.97
CA SER A 186 -16.27 -4.80 3.06
C SER A 186 -17.30 -5.11 4.13
N LEU A 187 -18.30 -5.92 3.79
CA LEU A 187 -19.27 -6.43 4.74
C LEU A 187 -18.86 -7.82 5.17
N ILE A 188 -18.46 -7.95 6.44
CA ILE A 188 -17.93 -9.18 7.01
C ILE A 188 -18.90 -9.68 8.09
N GLN A 189 -19.30 -10.93 7.97
CA GLN A 189 -20.04 -11.63 9.01
C GLN A 189 -19.08 -12.42 9.89
N VAL A 190 -19.26 -12.31 11.21
CA VAL A 190 -18.43 -12.98 12.22
C VAL A 190 -19.32 -13.78 13.16
N TRP A 191 -18.91 -15.00 13.51
CA TRP A 191 -19.62 -15.82 14.50
C TRP A 191 -18.66 -16.67 15.33
N GLY A 192 -19.02 -16.90 16.58
CA GLY A 192 -18.24 -17.63 17.57
C GLY A 192 -18.90 -17.54 18.94
N ALA A 193 -18.15 -17.70 20.00
CA ALA A 193 -18.65 -17.41 21.36
C ALA A 193 -18.86 -15.90 21.51
N ASP A 194 -19.92 -15.50 22.22
CA ASP A 194 -20.34 -14.09 22.38
C ASP A 194 -19.18 -13.18 22.79
N ARG A 195 -18.40 -13.59 23.78
CA ARG A 195 -17.21 -12.86 24.25
C ARG A 195 -16.21 -12.56 23.15
N ASP A 196 -15.97 -13.53 22.26
CA ASP A 196 -14.96 -13.42 21.19
C ASP A 196 -15.50 -12.56 20.03
N VAL A 197 -16.79 -12.68 19.73
CA VAL A 197 -17.49 -11.81 18.77
C VAL A 197 -17.52 -10.35 19.27
N ASP A 198 -17.82 -10.11 20.54
CA ASP A 198 -17.81 -8.77 21.15
C ASP A 198 -16.42 -8.12 21.12
N ALA A 199 -15.35 -8.92 21.29
CA ALA A 199 -14.00 -8.43 21.16
C ALA A 199 -13.70 -7.93 19.73
N ILE A 200 -14.07 -8.70 18.70
CA ILE A 200 -13.92 -8.28 17.30
C ILE A 200 -14.81 -7.08 16.98
N TRP A 201 -16.05 -7.03 17.46
CA TRP A 201 -16.95 -5.91 17.28
C TRP A 201 -16.36 -4.61 17.84
N THR A 202 -15.80 -4.66 19.04
CA THR A 202 -15.14 -3.53 19.69
C THR A 202 -13.95 -3.03 18.88
N LEU A 203 -13.09 -3.93 18.40
CA LEU A 203 -11.95 -3.59 17.55
C LEU A 203 -12.37 -2.98 16.22
N ALA A 204 -13.39 -3.53 15.56
CA ALA A 204 -13.93 -3.01 14.32
C ALA A 204 -14.46 -1.58 14.50
N GLY A 205 -15.18 -1.31 15.60
CA GLY A 205 -15.64 0.03 15.96
C GLY A 205 -14.50 1.03 16.15
N GLN A 206 -13.39 0.63 16.78
CA GLN A 206 -12.19 1.46 16.91
C GLN A 206 -11.50 1.73 15.57
N CYS A 207 -11.52 0.77 14.65
CA CYS A 207 -10.93 0.93 13.32
C CYS A 207 -11.76 1.87 12.44
N SER A 208 -13.10 1.80 12.50
CA SER A 208 -14.01 2.59 11.66
C SER A 208 -13.93 4.10 11.89
N THR A 209 -13.48 4.53 13.06
CA THR A 209 -13.34 5.94 13.42
C THR A 209 -11.96 6.52 13.12
N ARG A 210 -11.02 5.72 12.65
CA ARG A 210 -9.67 6.21 12.38
C ARG A 210 -9.61 6.98 11.06
N PRO A 211 -8.87 8.11 11.04
CA PRO A 211 -8.65 8.85 9.81
C PRO A 211 -7.84 8.03 8.81
N LEU A 212 -7.91 8.41 7.55
CA LEU A 212 -7.07 7.85 6.50
C LEU A 212 -5.59 7.97 6.89
N GLY A 213 -4.84 6.87 6.79
CA GLY A 213 -3.41 6.88 7.07
C GLY A 213 -2.61 7.73 6.06
N GLY A 214 -1.58 8.38 6.57
CA GLY A 214 -0.70 9.27 5.83
C GLY A 214 -0.54 10.62 6.53
N CYS A 215 0.57 11.31 6.31
CA CYS A 215 0.70 12.69 6.76
C CYS A 215 -0.10 13.61 5.82
N GLU A 216 -0.64 14.69 6.36
CA GLU A 216 -1.61 15.56 5.69
C GLU A 216 -1.09 16.13 4.37
N GLU A 217 0.18 16.56 4.33
CA GLU A 217 0.81 17.10 3.13
C GLU A 217 0.94 16.03 2.03
N SER A 218 1.10 14.76 2.40
CA SER A 218 1.18 13.65 1.44
C SER A 218 -0.16 13.23 0.86
N LEU A 219 -1.26 13.80 1.36
CA LEU A 219 -2.60 13.58 0.80
C LEU A 219 -2.99 14.62 -0.26
N LEU A 220 -2.18 15.65 -0.48
CA LEU A 220 -2.40 16.63 -1.54
C LEU A 220 -2.02 16.06 -2.90
N GLU A 221 -2.95 16.09 -3.85
CA GLU A 221 -2.72 15.57 -5.20
C GLU A 221 -1.78 16.46 -6.02
N CYS A 222 -0.97 15.83 -6.87
CA CYS A 222 -0.12 16.55 -7.81
C CYS A 222 -0.95 17.45 -8.75
N ARG A 223 -0.30 18.53 -9.22
CA ARG A 223 -0.79 19.44 -10.25
C ARG A 223 0.13 19.40 -11.46
N PRO A 224 -0.32 19.82 -12.65
CA PRO A 224 0.54 19.98 -13.80
C PRO A 224 1.80 20.79 -13.42
N GLY A 225 2.97 20.31 -13.81
CA GLY A 225 4.25 20.93 -13.47
C GLY A 225 4.84 20.55 -12.10
N ALA A 226 4.19 19.70 -11.31
CA ALA A 226 4.77 19.17 -10.07
C ALA A 226 6.09 18.42 -10.36
N SER A 227 6.97 18.33 -9.34
CA SER A 227 8.33 17.78 -9.47
C SER A 227 8.39 16.40 -10.13
N GLY A 228 7.45 15.52 -9.80
CA GLY A 228 7.36 14.15 -10.36
C GLY A 228 6.84 14.08 -11.81
N CYS A 229 6.28 15.15 -12.38
CA CYS A 229 5.66 15.11 -13.70
C CYS A 229 6.61 14.69 -14.83
N ARG A 230 7.91 14.94 -14.69
CA ARG A 230 8.92 14.59 -15.72
C ARG A 230 9.11 13.07 -15.86
N GLU A 231 8.91 12.35 -14.79
CA GLU A 231 9.10 10.90 -14.72
C GLU A 231 7.80 10.11 -14.98
N HIS A 232 6.65 10.79 -14.87
CA HIS A 232 5.36 10.18 -15.09
C HIS A 232 5.03 10.11 -16.57
N LEU A 233 4.71 8.92 -17.07
CA LEU A 233 4.38 8.70 -18.47
C LEU A 233 2.89 8.84 -18.72
N SER A 234 2.53 9.27 -19.92
CA SER A 234 1.17 9.17 -20.51
C SER A 234 0.05 9.83 -19.72
N CYS A 235 0.37 10.65 -18.72
CA CYS A 235 -0.60 11.34 -17.88
C CYS A 235 -1.34 12.43 -18.70
N VAL A 236 -2.66 12.32 -18.84
CA VAL A 236 -3.48 13.29 -19.58
C VAL A 236 -3.48 14.70 -18.96
N TYR A 237 -3.10 14.82 -17.69
CA TYR A 237 -3.03 16.12 -16.99
C TYR A 237 -1.66 16.80 -17.11
N ARG A 238 -0.66 16.17 -17.76
CA ARG A 238 0.73 16.65 -17.78
C ARG A 238 0.96 17.91 -18.59
N GLY A 239 0.13 18.22 -19.58
CA GLY A 239 0.32 19.37 -20.44
C GLY A 239 -0.91 19.72 -21.27
N GLN A 240 -0.89 20.90 -21.90
CA GLN A 240 -1.97 21.42 -22.74
C GLN A 240 -2.20 20.66 -24.06
N HIS A 241 -1.57 19.50 -24.23
CA HIS A 241 -1.73 18.59 -25.37
C HIS A 241 -2.54 17.34 -25.04
N ALA A 242 -3.40 17.39 -24.05
CA ALA A 242 -4.45 16.40 -23.93
C ALA A 242 -5.38 16.60 -25.13
N HIS A 243 -5.29 15.71 -26.12
CA HIS A 243 -6.29 15.61 -27.17
C HIS A 243 -7.66 15.54 -26.49
N GLY A 244 -8.49 16.58 -26.76
CA GLY A 244 -9.86 16.81 -26.36
C GLY A 244 -10.65 15.62 -25.87
N TYR A 245 -10.51 15.28 -24.62
CA TYR A 245 -11.49 14.53 -23.85
C TYR A 245 -12.18 15.55 -22.93
N ALA A 246 -13.22 16.19 -23.48
CA ALA A 246 -14.24 16.88 -22.72
C ALA A 246 -15.23 15.84 -22.17
#